data_76a41da5adbaee5b992b82a47ebe3c2b
#
_entry.id   76a41da5adbaee5b992b82a47ebe3c2b
#
_cell.length_a   1.000
_cell.length_b   1.000
_cell.length_c   1.000
_cell.angle_alpha   90.00
_cell.angle_beta   90.00
_cell.angle_gamma   90.00
#
_symmetry.space_group_name_H-M   'P 1'
#
loop_
_entity.id
_entity.type
_entity.pdbx_description
1 polymer ?
#
loop_
_entity_poly.entity_id
_entity_poly.type
_entity_poly.pdbx_seq_one_letter_code
_entity_poly.pdbx_strand_id
1 'polypeptide(L)'
;FYFFLINYLIDKNINYNMFFDLNIKGSSLENNIKLANEASFYGWNHINFSYNTNDFLNAVDFKNDLENSLDGIIEFNYTLEIKSSNINDIQKSVNKFRKKASCISVVGGDLKVNRSTLENIKVDVLSRPYLRRYDSGLNHVLAKEAVKNNVAIELCFKDVLKSYLSHRSKVISNFKDIYTLYRKFDFPLVLSSRAESVFDIRTTHDFVAFFKQTGLTDAEINKSFETSSNILEYNKNREDLILKGVRRVRDEA
;
A
#
# COMPACT_ATOMS: atom_id res chain seq x y z
N PHE A 1 7.66 12.79 -30.23
CA PHE A 1 6.81 14.01 -30.31
C PHE A 1 5.31 13.66 -30.31
N TYR A 2 4.88 12.68 -31.11
CA TYR A 2 3.48 12.24 -31.15
C TYR A 2 3.00 11.58 -29.86
N PHE A 3 3.86 10.82 -29.17
CA PHE A 3 3.56 10.19 -27.86
C PHE A 3 3.38 11.22 -26.75
N PHE A 4 4.14 12.32 -26.79
CA PHE A 4 4.01 13.45 -25.85
C PHE A 4 2.71 14.24 -26.07
N LEU A 5 2.25 14.39 -27.31
CA LEU A 5 1.03 15.13 -27.63
C LEU A 5 -0.25 14.36 -27.27
N ILE A 6 -0.23 13.02 -27.39
CA ILE A 6 -1.37 12.17 -27.01
C ILE A 6 -1.57 12.18 -25.48
N ASN A 7 -0.49 12.09 -24.71
CA ASN A 7 -0.57 12.20 -23.24
C ASN A 7 -1.07 13.59 -22.80
N TYR A 8 -0.68 14.67 -23.50
CA TYR A 8 -1.13 16.04 -23.18
C TYR A 8 -2.61 16.30 -23.50
N LEU A 9 -3.22 15.57 -24.42
CA LEU A 9 -4.64 15.76 -24.81
C LEU A 9 -5.63 14.91 -24.03
N ILE A 10 -5.18 13.82 -23.38
CA ILE A 10 -6.03 12.91 -22.60
C ILE A 10 -6.17 13.38 -21.14
N ASP A 11 -5.25 14.18 -20.63
CA ASP A 11 -5.10 14.48 -19.19
C ASP A 11 -5.72 15.81 -18.73
N LYS A 12 -6.66 16.40 -19.48
CA LYS A 12 -7.16 17.74 -19.13
C LYS A 12 -8.17 17.82 -17.98
N ASN A 13 -8.56 16.71 -17.30
CA ASN A 13 -9.67 16.78 -16.34
C ASN A 13 -9.50 16.07 -14.97
N ILE A 14 -8.34 15.47 -14.62
CA ILE A 14 -8.20 14.84 -13.31
C ILE A 14 -6.81 15.16 -12.77
N ASN A 15 -6.70 16.13 -11.88
CA ASN A 15 -5.50 16.39 -11.10
C ASN A 15 -5.39 15.30 -10.01
N TYR A 16 -4.67 14.22 -10.29
CA TYR A 16 -4.10 13.41 -9.23
C TYR A 16 -2.95 14.19 -8.62
N ASN A 17 -3.09 14.62 -7.37
CA ASN A 17 -2.07 15.47 -6.75
C ASN A 17 -0.74 14.73 -6.56
N MET A 18 -0.75 13.43 -6.22
CA MET A 18 0.44 12.59 -6.05
C MET A 18 0.08 11.11 -6.16
N PHE A 19 0.97 10.29 -6.72
CA PHE A 19 0.81 8.85 -6.84
C PHE A 19 1.70 8.12 -5.83
N PHE A 20 1.09 7.27 -5.02
CA PHE A 20 1.75 6.48 -3.97
C PHE A 20 1.60 4.99 -4.22
N ASP A 21 2.69 4.23 -4.12
CA ASP A 21 2.67 2.77 -4.06
C ASP A 21 3.32 2.28 -2.75
N LEU A 22 2.52 1.79 -1.81
CA LEU A 22 3.01 1.35 -0.50
C LEU A 22 3.60 -0.06 -0.48
N ASN A 23 3.67 -0.76 -1.63
CA ASN A 23 4.07 -2.16 -1.66
C ASN A 23 4.80 -2.57 -2.95
N ILE A 24 6.01 -2.07 -3.14
CA ILE A 24 6.98 -2.63 -4.10
C ILE A 24 7.91 -3.54 -3.33
N LYS A 25 8.18 -4.75 -3.82
CA LYS A 25 9.03 -5.72 -3.12
C LYS A 25 10.49 -5.30 -3.16
N GLY A 26 10.99 -4.93 -2.00
CA GLY A 26 12.41 -4.64 -1.80
C GLY A 26 13.26 -5.91 -1.80
N SER A 27 14.52 -5.75 -2.23
CA SER A 27 15.53 -6.81 -2.20
C SER A 27 16.93 -6.21 -1.98
N SER A 28 17.86 -6.33 -2.92
CA SER A 28 19.18 -5.70 -2.84
C SER A 28 19.13 -4.20 -3.18
N LEU A 29 20.14 -3.46 -2.74
CA LEU A 29 20.30 -2.04 -3.06
C LEU A 29 20.21 -1.79 -4.58
N GLU A 30 20.96 -2.55 -5.39
CA GLU A 30 20.96 -2.40 -6.85
C GLU A 30 19.57 -2.61 -7.46
N ASN A 31 18.84 -3.64 -7.02
CA ASN A 31 17.51 -3.92 -7.54
C ASN A 31 16.50 -2.84 -7.10
N ASN A 32 16.62 -2.33 -5.88
CA ASN A 32 15.77 -1.24 -5.41
C ASN A 32 15.98 0.05 -6.21
N ILE A 33 17.23 0.37 -6.55
CA ILE A 33 17.54 1.51 -7.43
C ILE A 33 16.89 1.33 -8.81
N LYS A 34 16.97 0.12 -9.40
CA LYS A 34 16.31 -0.17 -10.68
C LYS A 34 14.78 0.00 -10.60
N LEU A 35 14.17 -0.55 -9.57
CA LEU A 35 12.72 -0.44 -9.35
C LEU A 35 12.28 1.01 -9.13
N ALA A 36 13.04 1.78 -8.35
CA ALA A 36 12.74 3.19 -8.09
C ALA A 36 12.84 4.05 -9.35
N ASN A 37 13.91 3.87 -10.14
CA ASN A 37 14.06 4.58 -11.42
C ASN A 37 12.92 4.28 -12.39
N GLU A 38 12.52 3.01 -12.51
CA GLU A 38 11.39 2.60 -13.35
C GLU A 38 10.08 3.19 -12.85
N ALA A 39 9.84 3.17 -11.53
CA ALA A 39 8.65 3.77 -10.93
C ALA A 39 8.59 5.28 -11.19
N SER A 40 9.70 6.00 -11.00
CA SER A 40 9.80 7.43 -11.29
C SER A 40 9.53 7.71 -12.78
N PHE A 41 10.13 6.93 -13.68
CA PHE A 41 9.92 7.06 -15.13
C PHE A 41 8.44 6.87 -15.52
N TYR A 42 7.71 6.01 -14.81
CA TYR A 42 6.28 5.75 -15.03
C TYR A 42 5.34 6.69 -14.27
N GLY A 43 5.88 7.74 -13.62
CA GLY A 43 5.11 8.82 -13.02
C GLY A 43 4.70 8.61 -11.57
N TRP A 44 5.27 7.61 -10.87
CA TRP A 44 5.09 7.48 -9.43
C TRP A 44 5.88 8.57 -8.69
N ASN A 45 5.26 9.19 -7.68
CA ASN A 45 5.89 10.22 -6.88
C ASN A 45 6.53 9.66 -5.60
N HIS A 46 5.92 8.63 -5.04
CA HIS A 46 6.36 8.00 -3.80
C HIS A 46 6.15 6.50 -3.83
N ILE A 47 7.16 5.75 -3.38
CA ILE A 47 7.09 4.30 -3.28
C ILE A 47 7.51 3.81 -1.91
N ASN A 48 6.96 2.68 -1.47
CA ASN A 48 7.50 1.97 -0.30
C ASN A 48 8.08 0.64 -0.74
N PHE A 49 9.33 0.40 -0.37
CA PHE A 49 9.91 -0.93 -0.46
C PHE A 49 9.43 -1.80 0.69
N SER A 50 8.73 -2.88 0.38
CA SER A 50 8.21 -3.81 1.38
C SER A 50 9.14 -5.00 1.57
N TYR A 51 9.48 -5.26 2.83
CA TYR A 51 10.34 -6.35 3.25
C TYR A 51 9.63 -7.24 4.27
N ASN A 52 9.94 -8.53 4.26
CA ASN A 52 9.51 -9.43 5.32
C ASN A 52 10.29 -9.15 6.63
N THR A 53 9.88 -9.80 7.71
CA THR A 53 10.48 -9.62 9.05
C THR A 53 11.96 -9.99 9.15
N ASN A 54 12.47 -10.87 8.27
CA ASN A 54 13.86 -11.30 8.29
C ASN A 54 14.76 -10.32 7.55
N ASP A 55 14.29 -9.78 6.43
CA ASP A 55 15.09 -8.94 5.54
C ASP A 55 15.00 -7.45 5.91
N PHE A 56 14.00 -7.07 6.71
CA PHE A 56 13.74 -5.67 7.04
C PHE A 56 14.91 -4.96 7.72
N LEU A 57 15.62 -5.63 8.63
CA LEU A 57 16.76 -5.02 9.32
C LEU A 57 17.94 -4.80 8.37
N ASN A 58 18.23 -5.78 7.52
CA ASN A 58 19.26 -5.64 6.49
C ASN A 58 18.94 -4.49 5.52
N ALA A 59 17.67 -4.28 5.21
CA ALA A 59 17.25 -3.16 4.36
C ALA A 59 17.49 -1.80 5.03
N VAL A 60 17.33 -1.72 6.35
CA VAL A 60 17.61 -0.49 7.10
C VAL A 60 19.09 -0.14 7.06
N ASP A 61 19.98 -1.14 7.02
CA ASP A 61 21.44 -0.91 7.03
C ASP A 61 21.93 -0.19 5.76
N PHE A 62 21.33 -0.43 4.58
CA PHE A 62 21.69 0.27 3.33
C PHE A 62 20.74 1.43 2.97
N LYS A 63 19.91 1.87 3.92
CA LYS A 63 18.92 2.93 3.65
C LYS A 63 19.60 4.24 3.21
N ASN A 64 20.66 4.64 3.85
CA ASN A 64 21.40 5.86 3.52
C ASN A 64 22.01 5.80 2.11
N ASP A 65 22.54 4.64 1.71
CA ASP A 65 23.09 4.46 0.36
C ASP A 65 22.00 4.56 -0.70
N LEU A 66 20.81 4.04 -0.39
CA LEU A 66 19.64 4.14 -1.25
C LEU A 66 19.13 5.59 -1.34
N GLU A 67 19.06 6.31 -0.20
CA GLU A 67 18.69 7.74 -0.17
C GLU A 67 19.63 8.58 -1.04
N ASN A 68 20.95 8.38 -0.90
CA ASN A 68 21.95 9.08 -1.73
C ASN A 68 21.80 8.75 -3.23
N SER A 69 21.43 7.51 -3.56
CA SER A 69 21.29 7.07 -4.96
C SER A 69 20.00 7.55 -5.61
N LEU A 70 18.97 7.87 -4.84
CA LEU A 70 17.65 8.26 -5.31
C LEU A 70 17.32 9.74 -5.05
N ASP A 71 18.31 10.51 -4.58
CA ASP A 71 18.12 11.94 -4.31
C ASP A 71 17.60 12.69 -5.55
N GLY A 72 16.50 13.41 -5.38
CA GLY A 72 15.85 14.15 -6.47
C GLY A 72 15.15 13.29 -7.53
N ILE A 73 15.14 11.94 -7.41
CA ILE A 73 14.51 11.02 -8.36
C ILE A 73 13.09 10.65 -7.92
N ILE A 74 12.96 10.07 -6.72
CA ILE A 74 11.68 9.63 -6.16
C ILE A 74 11.78 9.55 -4.64
N GLU A 75 10.69 9.90 -3.96
CA GLU A 75 10.61 9.69 -2.51
C GLU A 75 10.32 8.22 -2.20
N PHE A 76 10.91 7.71 -1.12
CA PHE A 76 10.64 6.34 -0.70
C PHE A 76 10.61 6.17 0.82
N ASN A 77 9.93 5.12 1.26
CA ASN A 77 9.93 4.64 2.63
C ASN A 77 9.97 3.11 2.67
N TYR A 78 10.00 2.54 3.87
CA TYR A 78 10.00 1.09 4.08
C TYR A 78 8.71 0.61 4.73
N THR A 79 8.10 -0.39 4.10
CA THR A 79 6.97 -1.15 4.64
C THR A 79 7.49 -2.47 5.21
N LEU A 80 7.13 -2.78 6.45
CA LEU A 80 7.29 -4.12 7.00
C LEU A 80 6.07 -4.97 6.60
N GLU A 81 6.27 -5.99 5.77
CA GLU A 81 5.23 -6.97 5.45
C GLU A 81 5.32 -8.18 6.40
N ILE A 82 4.31 -8.37 7.22
CA ILE A 82 4.23 -9.50 8.15
C ILE A 82 3.35 -10.58 7.54
N LYS A 83 3.90 -11.79 7.37
CA LYS A 83 3.16 -12.95 6.88
C LYS A 83 3.28 -14.08 7.90
N SER A 84 2.21 -14.38 8.61
CA SER A 84 2.10 -15.49 9.56
C SER A 84 0.65 -15.93 9.69
N SER A 85 0.41 -17.20 9.97
CA SER A 85 -0.88 -17.74 10.39
C SER A 85 -1.07 -17.66 11.90
N ASN A 86 0.00 -17.40 12.66
CA ASN A 86 -0.03 -17.30 14.12
C ASN A 86 -0.20 -15.84 14.54
N ILE A 87 -1.31 -15.54 15.19
CA ILE A 87 -1.64 -14.18 15.66
C ILE A 87 -0.61 -13.65 16.66
N ASN A 88 -0.08 -14.50 17.54
CA ASN A 88 0.91 -14.08 18.53
C ASN A 88 2.23 -13.64 17.86
N ASP A 89 2.64 -14.30 16.77
CA ASP A 89 3.85 -13.94 16.04
C ASP A 89 3.64 -12.62 15.29
N ILE A 90 2.44 -12.39 14.75
CA ILE A 90 2.06 -11.10 14.15
C ILE A 90 2.17 -10.00 15.21
N GLN A 91 1.57 -10.17 16.40
CA GLN A 91 1.60 -9.17 17.47
C GLN A 91 3.03 -8.88 17.97
N LYS A 92 3.86 -9.92 18.14
CA LYS A 92 5.27 -9.77 18.50
C LYS A 92 6.04 -8.96 17.46
N SER A 93 5.85 -9.29 16.17
CA SER A 93 6.50 -8.59 15.05
C SER A 93 6.05 -7.14 14.98
N VAL A 94 4.75 -6.87 15.08
CA VAL A 94 4.22 -5.50 15.10
C VAL A 94 4.85 -4.70 16.23
N ASN A 95 4.87 -5.21 17.47
CA ASN A 95 5.44 -4.51 18.61
C ASN A 95 6.95 -4.25 18.45
N LYS A 96 7.68 -5.24 17.93
CA LYS A 96 9.14 -5.15 17.73
C LYS A 96 9.52 -4.07 16.71
N PHE A 97 8.77 -3.97 15.61
CA PHE A 97 9.16 -3.15 14.47
C PHE A 97 8.39 -1.84 14.33
N ARG A 98 7.36 -1.59 15.16
CA ARG A 98 6.50 -0.41 15.01
C ARG A 98 7.22 0.93 14.96
N LYS A 99 8.31 1.06 15.73
CA LYS A 99 9.12 2.30 15.75
C LYS A 99 10.10 2.42 14.59
N LYS A 100 10.36 1.33 13.87
CA LYS A 100 11.37 1.28 12.79
C LYS A 100 10.75 1.33 11.40
N ALA A 101 9.50 0.87 11.27
CA ALA A 101 8.82 0.78 9.99
C ALA A 101 7.94 2.02 9.75
N SER A 102 8.06 2.61 8.57
CA SER A 102 7.19 3.72 8.13
C SER A 102 5.75 3.24 7.90
N CYS A 103 5.58 1.97 7.50
CA CYS A 103 4.29 1.33 7.35
C CYS A 103 4.39 -0.13 7.78
N ILE A 104 3.38 -0.64 8.51
CA ILE A 104 3.25 -2.06 8.85
C ILE A 104 2.05 -2.63 8.13
N SER A 105 2.32 -3.60 7.25
CA SER A 105 1.33 -4.35 6.51
C SER A 105 1.28 -5.80 6.96
N VAL A 106 0.09 -6.37 7.15
CA VAL A 106 -0.11 -7.78 7.48
C VAL A 106 -0.80 -8.47 6.32
N VAL A 107 -0.22 -9.56 5.83
CA VAL A 107 -0.79 -10.36 4.74
C VAL A 107 -1.99 -11.15 5.26
N GLY A 108 -3.14 -10.88 4.68
CA GLY A 108 -4.40 -11.52 4.99
C GLY A 108 -4.62 -12.87 4.28
N GLY A 109 -5.88 -13.27 4.20
CA GLY A 109 -6.35 -14.51 3.57
C GLY A 109 -6.95 -15.50 4.55
N ASP A 110 -6.44 -15.62 5.77
CA ASP A 110 -7.09 -16.32 6.86
C ASP A 110 -8.03 -15.37 7.62
N LEU A 111 -9.26 -15.80 7.92
CA LEU A 111 -10.25 -14.93 8.59
C LEU A 111 -9.83 -14.51 10.01
N LYS A 112 -9.14 -15.39 10.75
CA LYS A 112 -8.64 -15.06 12.09
C LYS A 112 -7.54 -14.00 12.01
N VAL A 113 -6.65 -14.13 11.01
CA VAL A 113 -5.60 -13.15 10.72
C VAL A 113 -6.22 -11.82 10.28
N ASN A 114 -7.17 -11.84 9.32
CA ASN A 114 -7.85 -10.64 8.86
C ASN A 114 -8.50 -9.89 10.05
N ARG A 115 -9.21 -10.61 10.90
CA ARG A 115 -9.86 -10.04 12.08
C ARG A 115 -8.87 -9.47 13.08
N SER A 116 -7.88 -10.26 13.49
CA SER A 116 -6.86 -9.82 14.46
C SER A 116 -6.06 -8.60 13.96
N THR A 117 -5.83 -8.52 12.64
CA THR A 117 -5.15 -7.40 12.00
C THR A 117 -6.00 -6.13 12.10
N LEU A 118 -7.28 -6.21 11.76
CA LEU A 118 -8.20 -5.07 11.80
C LEU A 118 -8.53 -4.59 13.22
N GLU A 119 -8.42 -5.47 14.22
CA GLU A 119 -8.57 -5.12 15.64
C GLU A 119 -7.30 -4.48 16.24
N ASN A 120 -6.16 -4.49 15.51
CA ASN A 120 -4.88 -4.00 16.02
C ASN A 120 -4.53 -2.60 15.50
N ILE A 121 -4.72 -1.58 16.34
CA ILE A 121 -4.43 -0.15 16.03
C ILE A 121 -2.95 0.17 15.70
N LYS A 122 -2.03 -0.79 15.90
CA LYS A 122 -0.62 -0.64 15.55
C LYS A 122 -0.29 -1.12 14.15
N VAL A 123 -1.24 -1.74 13.45
CA VAL A 123 -1.13 -2.13 12.06
C VAL A 123 -1.72 -1.04 11.19
N ASP A 124 -1.07 -0.73 10.08
CA ASP A 124 -1.54 0.31 9.16
C ASP A 124 -2.39 -0.28 8.03
N VAL A 125 -2.01 -1.48 7.55
CA VAL A 125 -2.60 -2.08 6.34
C VAL A 125 -2.88 -3.57 6.52
N LEU A 126 -4.09 -4.00 6.20
CA LEU A 126 -4.42 -5.40 5.93
C LEU A 126 -4.27 -5.65 4.43
N SER A 127 -3.19 -6.33 4.04
CA SER A 127 -2.90 -6.63 2.66
C SER A 127 -3.63 -7.88 2.21
N ARG A 128 -4.34 -7.77 1.08
CA ARG A 128 -4.94 -8.91 0.36
C ARG A 128 -5.81 -9.80 1.26
N PRO A 129 -6.88 -9.31 1.88
CA PRO A 129 -7.78 -10.11 2.72
C PRO A 129 -8.39 -11.30 1.97
N TYR A 130 -8.50 -11.20 0.65
CA TYR A 130 -9.04 -12.21 -0.30
C TYR A 130 -8.04 -13.29 -0.70
N LEU A 131 -6.78 -13.24 -0.24
CA LEU A 131 -5.73 -14.13 -0.71
C LEU A 131 -6.06 -15.61 -0.43
N ARG A 132 -6.03 -16.46 -1.49
CA ARG A 132 -6.36 -17.89 -1.45
C ARG A 132 -7.77 -18.18 -0.92
N ARG A 133 -8.72 -17.27 -1.18
CA ARG A 133 -10.11 -17.40 -0.75
C ARG A 133 -11.07 -17.41 -1.93
N TYR A 134 -12.25 -17.98 -1.69
CA TYR A 134 -13.39 -17.88 -2.62
C TYR A 134 -14.22 -16.61 -2.41
N ASP A 135 -14.05 -15.92 -1.27
CA ASP A 135 -14.71 -14.65 -0.93
C ASP A 135 -13.71 -13.52 -0.75
N SER A 136 -14.18 -12.32 -0.52
CA SER A 136 -13.35 -11.13 -0.31
C SER A 136 -12.54 -11.16 1.00
N GLY A 137 -12.78 -12.10 1.90
CA GLY A 137 -12.17 -12.15 3.23
C GLY A 137 -12.61 -11.02 4.16
N LEU A 138 -13.62 -10.24 3.78
CA LEU A 138 -14.21 -9.15 4.55
C LEU A 138 -15.72 -9.35 4.67
N ASN A 139 -16.28 -8.83 5.75
CA ASN A 139 -17.71 -8.69 5.96
C ASN A 139 -18.01 -7.36 6.65
N HIS A 140 -19.29 -7.05 6.92
CA HIS A 140 -19.72 -5.81 7.55
C HIS A 140 -19.11 -5.58 8.94
N VAL A 141 -18.81 -6.63 9.70
CA VAL A 141 -18.19 -6.51 11.03
C VAL A 141 -16.74 -6.08 10.87
N LEU A 142 -15.98 -6.75 10.00
CA LEU A 142 -14.58 -6.44 9.73
C LEU A 142 -14.42 -5.07 9.07
N ALA A 143 -15.35 -4.67 8.20
CA ALA A 143 -15.37 -3.33 7.63
C ALA A 143 -15.53 -2.24 8.70
N LYS A 144 -16.38 -2.45 9.71
CA LYS A 144 -16.53 -1.52 10.85
C LYS A 144 -15.28 -1.48 11.73
N GLU A 145 -14.60 -2.62 11.97
CA GLU A 145 -13.33 -2.63 12.70
C GLU A 145 -12.23 -1.89 11.94
N ALA A 146 -12.16 -2.03 10.60
CA ALA A 146 -11.24 -1.28 9.74
C ALA A 146 -11.42 0.24 9.91
N VAL A 147 -12.66 0.73 9.90
CA VAL A 147 -12.98 2.15 10.13
C VAL A 147 -12.58 2.58 11.55
N LYS A 148 -13.03 1.83 12.56
CA LYS A 148 -12.82 2.15 13.98
C LYS A 148 -11.34 2.28 14.32
N ASN A 149 -10.52 1.36 13.83
CA ASN A 149 -9.10 1.28 14.14
C ASN A 149 -8.21 1.98 13.09
N ASN A 150 -8.82 2.54 12.05
CA ASN A 150 -8.14 3.21 10.93
C ASN A 150 -7.09 2.31 10.25
N VAL A 151 -7.42 1.02 10.06
CA VAL A 151 -6.58 0.05 9.35
C VAL A 151 -7.04 -0.02 7.89
N ALA A 152 -6.15 0.28 6.96
CA ALA A 152 -6.46 0.28 5.55
C ALA A 152 -6.56 -1.14 4.97
N ILE A 153 -7.43 -1.31 3.99
CA ILE A 153 -7.53 -2.54 3.19
C ILE A 153 -6.75 -2.35 1.90
N GLU A 154 -5.80 -3.25 1.62
CA GLU A 154 -4.97 -3.17 0.41
C GLU A 154 -5.46 -4.14 -0.67
N LEU A 155 -5.57 -3.62 -1.90
CA LEU A 155 -5.78 -4.36 -3.13
C LEU A 155 -4.53 -4.30 -3.99
N CYS A 156 -3.99 -5.48 -4.37
CA CYS A 156 -2.75 -5.57 -5.12
C CYS A 156 -3.01 -5.86 -6.60
N PHE A 157 -2.52 -4.98 -7.47
CA PHE A 157 -2.63 -5.13 -8.93
C PHE A 157 -1.96 -6.41 -9.43
N LYS A 158 -0.82 -6.79 -8.84
CA LYS A 158 -0.09 -8.02 -9.21
C LYS A 158 -0.95 -9.27 -9.11
N ASP A 159 -1.87 -9.35 -8.13
CA ASP A 159 -2.72 -10.54 -7.97
C ASP A 159 -3.59 -10.78 -9.20
N VAL A 160 -3.99 -9.72 -9.91
CA VAL A 160 -4.71 -9.83 -11.19
C VAL A 160 -3.75 -10.11 -12.35
N LEU A 161 -2.59 -9.47 -12.38
CA LEU A 161 -1.57 -9.72 -13.43
C LEU A 161 -1.11 -11.18 -13.47
N LYS A 162 -0.88 -11.79 -12.30
CA LYS A 162 -0.40 -13.18 -12.17
C LYS A 162 -1.52 -14.22 -12.19
N SER A 163 -2.78 -13.79 -12.26
CA SER A 163 -3.93 -14.68 -12.32
C SER A 163 -4.35 -14.94 -13.76
N TYR A 164 -4.92 -16.11 -14.02
CA TYR A 164 -5.39 -16.52 -15.36
C TYR A 164 -6.83 -17.02 -15.30
N LEU A 165 -7.57 -16.83 -16.39
CA LEU A 165 -8.93 -17.37 -16.61
C LEU A 165 -9.85 -17.15 -15.40
N SER A 166 -10.46 -18.22 -14.90
CA SER A 166 -11.42 -18.21 -13.79
C SER A 166 -10.82 -17.64 -12.49
N HIS A 167 -9.52 -17.84 -12.25
CA HIS A 167 -8.88 -17.30 -11.07
C HIS A 167 -8.79 -15.76 -11.14
N ARG A 168 -8.45 -15.20 -12.31
CA ARG A 168 -8.46 -13.74 -12.52
C ARG A 168 -9.84 -13.15 -12.31
N SER A 169 -10.86 -13.77 -12.90
CA SER A 169 -12.25 -13.35 -12.71
C SER A 169 -12.64 -13.35 -11.24
N LYS A 170 -12.18 -14.35 -10.48
CA LYS A 170 -12.45 -14.46 -9.05
C LYS A 170 -11.77 -13.36 -8.24
N VAL A 171 -10.50 -13.04 -8.53
CA VAL A 171 -9.80 -11.92 -7.87
C VAL A 171 -10.53 -10.59 -8.13
N ILE A 172 -10.91 -10.35 -9.38
CA ILE A 172 -11.68 -9.14 -9.74
C ILE A 172 -13.05 -9.11 -9.05
N SER A 173 -13.74 -10.26 -8.94
CA SER A 173 -15.00 -10.37 -8.19
C SER A 173 -14.79 -10.00 -6.72
N ASN A 174 -13.73 -10.49 -6.09
CA ASN A 174 -13.40 -10.16 -4.70
C ASN A 174 -13.11 -8.66 -4.53
N PHE A 175 -12.47 -8.02 -5.51
CA PHE A 175 -12.29 -6.55 -5.51
C PHE A 175 -13.64 -5.82 -5.51
N LYS A 176 -14.57 -6.23 -6.37
CA LYS A 176 -15.92 -5.64 -6.44
C LYS A 176 -16.71 -5.80 -5.15
N ASP A 177 -16.59 -6.96 -4.49
CA ASP A 177 -17.19 -7.19 -3.17
C ASP A 177 -16.60 -6.22 -2.12
N ILE A 178 -15.27 -5.99 -2.16
CA ILE A 178 -14.60 -5.01 -1.29
C ILE A 178 -15.06 -3.59 -1.60
N TYR A 179 -15.21 -3.21 -2.88
CA TYR A 179 -15.74 -1.89 -3.26
C TYR A 179 -17.16 -1.65 -2.74
N THR A 180 -18.00 -2.70 -2.75
CA THR A 180 -19.36 -2.61 -2.21
C THR A 180 -19.34 -2.32 -0.70
N LEU A 181 -18.46 -2.99 0.05
CA LEU A 181 -18.27 -2.72 1.46
C LEU A 181 -17.62 -1.35 1.71
N TYR A 182 -16.65 -0.96 0.88
CA TYR A 182 -15.98 0.34 0.95
C TYR A 182 -16.98 1.49 0.81
N ARG A 183 -17.83 1.46 -0.19
CA ARG A 183 -18.87 2.48 -0.40
C ARG A 183 -19.89 2.57 0.76
N LYS A 184 -20.14 1.43 1.43
CA LYS A 184 -21.08 1.38 2.55
C LYS A 184 -20.49 1.85 3.87
N PHE A 185 -19.20 1.58 4.13
CA PHE A 185 -18.59 1.78 5.45
C PHE A 185 -17.48 2.82 5.44
N ASP A 186 -16.96 3.21 4.29
CA ASP A 186 -15.92 4.23 4.10
C ASP A 186 -14.63 3.96 4.90
N PHE A 187 -14.18 2.70 4.93
CA PHE A 187 -12.90 2.34 5.53
C PHE A 187 -11.72 2.80 4.65
N PRO A 188 -10.50 3.02 5.22
CA PRO A 188 -9.34 3.37 4.44
C PRO A 188 -9.01 2.30 3.39
N LEU A 189 -8.84 2.71 2.13
CA LEU A 189 -8.48 1.83 1.01
C LEU A 189 -7.12 2.20 0.46
N VAL A 190 -6.26 1.21 0.19
CA VAL A 190 -4.96 1.36 -0.44
C VAL A 190 -4.90 0.51 -1.70
N LEU A 191 -4.40 1.09 -2.77
CA LEU A 191 -4.11 0.41 -4.04
C LEU A 191 -2.60 0.33 -4.20
N SER A 192 -2.07 -0.85 -4.51
CA SER A 192 -0.63 -1.06 -4.68
C SER A 192 -0.32 -1.93 -5.89
N SER A 193 0.87 -1.78 -6.47
CA SER A 193 1.33 -2.64 -7.55
C SER A 193 1.75 -4.01 -7.04
N ARG A 194 2.41 -4.06 -5.90
CA ARG A 194 3.14 -5.21 -5.37
C ARG A 194 4.16 -5.74 -6.37
N ALA A 195 4.80 -4.84 -7.13
CA ALA A 195 5.82 -5.18 -8.11
C ALA A 195 7.02 -5.88 -7.44
N GLU A 196 7.55 -6.92 -8.07
CA GLU A 196 8.75 -7.66 -7.64
C GLU A 196 9.89 -7.49 -8.64
N SER A 197 9.58 -6.98 -9.83
CA SER A 197 10.54 -6.69 -10.90
C SER A 197 10.10 -5.44 -11.67
N VAL A 198 11.00 -4.84 -12.42
CA VAL A 198 10.70 -3.72 -13.33
C VAL A 198 9.55 -4.03 -14.30
N PHE A 199 9.42 -5.29 -14.71
CA PHE A 199 8.34 -5.75 -15.60
C PHE A 199 6.96 -5.80 -14.95
N ASP A 200 6.87 -5.72 -13.63
CA ASP A 200 5.60 -5.69 -12.89
C ASP A 200 5.10 -4.24 -12.67
N ILE A 201 6.01 -3.24 -12.78
CA ILE A 201 5.64 -1.82 -12.64
C ILE A 201 4.85 -1.38 -13.87
N ARG A 202 3.84 -0.56 -13.67
CA ARG A 202 2.99 0.03 -14.71
C ARG A 202 3.01 1.54 -14.59
N THR A 203 2.73 2.20 -15.69
CA THR A 203 2.49 3.65 -15.66
C THR A 203 1.35 3.96 -14.71
N THR A 204 1.39 5.11 -14.07
CA THR A 204 0.29 5.56 -13.19
C THR A 204 -1.04 5.62 -13.95
N HIS A 205 -0.99 5.98 -15.23
CA HIS A 205 -2.16 5.97 -16.11
C HIS A 205 -2.78 4.57 -16.27
N ASP A 206 -1.96 3.54 -16.59
CA ASP A 206 -2.47 2.18 -16.78
C ASP A 206 -2.97 1.59 -15.46
N PHE A 207 -2.30 1.90 -14.35
CA PHE A 207 -2.70 1.50 -13.02
C PHE A 207 -4.08 2.06 -12.65
N VAL A 208 -4.27 3.36 -12.84
CA VAL A 208 -5.56 4.03 -12.63
C VAL A 208 -6.63 3.48 -13.56
N ALA A 209 -6.34 3.36 -14.86
CA ALA A 209 -7.27 2.84 -15.85
C ALA A 209 -7.75 1.43 -15.49
N PHE A 210 -6.86 0.56 -14.98
CA PHE A 210 -7.22 -0.77 -14.52
C PHE A 210 -8.24 -0.71 -13.37
N PHE A 211 -7.98 0.06 -12.32
CA PHE A 211 -8.89 0.14 -11.18
C PHE A 211 -10.23 0.79 -11.54
N LYS A 212 -10.25 1.72 -12.47
CA LYS A 212 -11.49 2.27 -13.06
C LYS A 212 -12.29 1.18 -13.78
N GLN A 213 -11.65 0.38 -14.62
CA GLN A 213 -12.30 -0.73 -15.33
C GLN A 213 -12.82 -1.83 -14.38
N THR A 214 -12.22 -2.01 -13.22
CA THR A 214 -12.74 -2.94 -12.20
C THR A 214 -13.90 -2.36 -11.39
N GLY A 215 -14.15 -1.04 -11.47
CA GLY A 215 -15.34 -0.40 -10.95
C GLY A 215 -15.14 0.70 -9.91
N LEU A 216 -13.90 1.15 -9.64
CA LEU A 216 -13.66 2.36 -8.85
C LEU A 216 -13.87 3.63 -9.69
N THR A 217 -14.33 4.68 -9.05
CA THR A 217 -14.38 6.03 -9.62
C THR A 217 -13.05 6.76 -9.45
N ASP A 218 -12.81 7.83 -10.22
CA ASP A 218 -11.62 8.67 -10.06
C ASP A 218 -11.49 9.24 -8.65
N ALA A 219 -12.60 9.67 -8.05
CA ALA A 219 -12.61 10.18 -6.67
C ALA A 219 -12.21 9.10 -5.65
N GLU A 220 -12.66 7.85 -5.82
CA GLU A 220 -12.30 6.73 -4.94
C GLU A 220 -10.82 6.36 -5.08
N ILE A 221 -10.27 6.42 -6.30
CA ILE A 221 -8.84 6.17 -6.56
C ILE A 221 -7.99 7.30 -5.95
N ASN A 222 -8.36 8.56 -6.15
CA ASN A 222 -7.68 9.70 -5.51
C ASN A 222 -7.67 9.56 -3.99
N LYS A 223 -8.82 9.23 -3.40
CA LYS A 223 -8.92 8.99 -1.96
C LYS A 223 -8.02 7.85 -1.48
N SER A 224 -7.76 6.84 -2.32
CA SER A 224 -6.83 5.76 -1.97
C SER A 224 -5.37 6.24 -1.95
N PHE A 225 -4.96 7.13 -2.86
CA PHE A 225 -3.64 7.74 -2.81
C PHE A 225 -3.49 8.70 -1.63
N GLU A 226 -4.51 9.50 -1.33
CA GLU A 226 -4.55 10.32 -0.11
C GLU A 226 -4.45 9.47 1.16
N THR A 227 -5.14 8.32 1.20
CA THR A 227 -5.03 7.37 2.30
C THR A 227 -3.59 6.88 2.48
N SER A 228 -2.90 6.57 1.37
CA SER A 228 -1.51 6.13 1.38
C SER A 228 -0.58 7.21 1.93
N SER A 229 -0.74 8.46 1.47
CA SER A 229 -0.01 9.62 2.00
C SER A 229 -0.27 9.85 3.49
N ASN A 230 -1.53 9.82 3.90
CA ASN A 230 -1.93 10.05 5.30
C ASN A 230 -1.36 8.98 6.25
N ILE A 231 -1.26 7.72 5.82
CA ILE A 231 -0.61 6.65 6.61
C ILE A 231 0.85 6.99 6.87
N LEU A 232 1.58 7.42 5.84
CA LEU A 232 3.02 7.74 5.97
C LEU A 232 3.23 8.99 6.83
N GLU A 233 2.45 10.04 6.61
CA GLU A 233 2.51 11.27 7.40
C GLU A 233 2.16 11.02 8.87
N TYR A 234 1.10 10.27 9.14
CA TYR A 234 0.72 9.87 10.50
C TYR A 234 1.84 9.14 11.21
N ASN A 235 2.48 8.17 10.53
CA ASN A 235 3.54 7.37 11.10
C ASN A 235 4.85 8.15 11.27
N LYS A 236 5.18 9.09 10.37
CA LYS A 236 6.33 10.01 10.51
C LYS A 236 6.21 10.84 11.79
N ASN A 237 5.00 11.29 12.10
CA ASN A 237 4.73 12.16 13.26
C ASN A 237 4.28 11.37 14.50
N ARG A 238 4.33 10.04 14.49
CA ARG A 238 3.75 9.18 15.53
C ARG A 238 4.38 9.36 16.92
N GLU A 239 5.67 9.65 16.99
CA GLU A 239 6.36 9.87 18.25
C GLU A 239 5.93 11.15 18.97
N ASP A 240 5.41 12.11 18.20
CA ASP A 240 4.91 13.39 18.73
C ASP A 240 3.42 13.33 19.10
N LEU A 241 2.74 12.21 18.81
CA LEU A 241 1.35 12.02 19.19
C LEU A 241 1.23 11.62 20.68
N ILE A 242 0.63 12.50 21.48
CA ILE A 242 0.29 12.21 22.88
C ILE A 242 -1.00 11.43 22.97
N LEU A 243 -2.02 11.86 22.21
CA LEU A 243 -3.35 11.24 22.07
C LEU A 243 -3.85 11.44 20.64
N LYS A 244 -4.90 10.72 20.24
CA LYS A 244 -5.52 10.90 18.92
C LYS A 244 -5.93 12.37 18.74
N GLY A 245 -5.28 13.07 17.79
CA GLY A 245 -5.51 14.47 17.49
C GLY A 245 -4.70 15.48 18.34
N VAL A 246 -3.87 15.04 19.29
CA VAL A 246 -3.00 15.91 20.12
C VAL A 246 -1.55 15.60 19.82
N ARG A 247 -0.83 16.54 19.26
CA ARG A 247 0.62 16.43 18.95
C ARG A 247 1.44 17.27 19.93
N ARG A 248 2.63 16.79 20.29
CA ARG A 248 3.66 17.59 20.96
C ARG A 248 4.26 18.53 19.91
N VAL A 249 4.19 19.84 20.15
CA VAL A 249 4.95 20.81 19.36
C VAL A 249 6.39 20.77 19.87
N ARG A 250 7.36 20.41 19.00
CA ARG A 250 8.77 20.62 19.30
C ARG A 250 9.10 22.02 18.81
N ASP A 251 9.52 22.91 19.70
CA ASP A 251 10.10 24.17 19.29
C ASP A 251 11.36 23.86 18.49
N GLU A 252 11.39 24.27 17.23
CA GLU A 252 12.59 24.21 16.39
C GLU A 252 13.60 25.17 17.02
N ALA A 253 14.67 24.60 17.59
CA ALA A 253 15.80 25.33 18.16
C ALA A 253 16.84 25.64 17.09
#